data_e20994348b848176760e5f1ffdb2c3f2
#
_entry.id   e20994348b848176760e5f1ffdb2c3f2
#
_cell.length_a   1.000
_cell.length_b   1.000
_cell.length_c   1.000
_cell.angle_alpha   90.00
_cell.angle_beta   90.00
_cell.angle_gamma   90.00
#
_symmetry.space_group_name_H-M   'P 1'
#
loop_
_entity.id
_entity.type
_entity.pdbx_description
1 polymer ?
#
loop_
_entity_poly.entity_id
_entity_poly.type
_entity_poly.pdbx_seq_one_letter_code
_entity_poly.pdbx_strand_id
1 'polypeptide(L)'
;MGTVKRLLAAAGFVACGQMGLMAQASARITLGLSDWPGWVAWYVAQHNGYLKKYGAHVRLVWFPSYMTSVEALSAGRIDANCQALIDTIAPIVRKVPIKVILVTDNSAGNDALMVNNTIHSFAGLKGKSIAVEMNSIEEYLDVTALHEHHMGVSDVHFVNMSTGNSAAALITGRVAAAGVWNPWIQRIEARRAGHPLFTSAQAPGLIPDLVVARAAVVAAHKKDFVGLAKAWFATVRFIKAHPRQAARIMAPHVDLTPAVYAESLSGTRLFGAHMNRVAMNPGGSPASLYNSTIQTTRFLRQVKMVNATPSPRAFIDAGIVNQAAR
;
A
#
# COMPACT_ATOMS: atom_id res chain seq x y z
N MET A 1 -36.41 44.46 -72.65
CA MET A 1 -36.22 43.05 -72.76
C MET A 1 -34.72 42.81 -72.94
N GLY A 2 -33.98 42.59 -71.88
CA GLY A 2 -32.54 42.49 -71.89
C GLY A 2 -32.09 41.40 -70.91
N THR A 3 -31.55 40.35 -71.48
CA THR A 3 -31.10 39.13 -70.76
C THR A 3 -29.69 39.36 -70.23
N VAL A 4 -29.51 39.42 -68.92
CA VAL A 4 -28.20 39.48 -68.27
C VAL A 4 -27.66 38.05 -68.00
N LYS A 5 -26.56 37.70 -68.66
CA LYS A 5 -25.79 36.51 -68.39
C LYS A 5 -24.93 36.66 -67.14
N ARG A 6 -25.13 35.84 -66.14
CA ARG A 6 -24.23 35.73 -64.95
C ARG A 6 -23.13 34.71 -65.25
N LEU A 7 -21.89 35.14 -65.22
CA LEU A 7 -20.71 34.29 -65.16
C LEU A 7 -20.53 33.78 -63.69
N LEU A 8 -20.46 32.49 -63.50
CA LEU A 8 -20.04 31.84 -62.28
C LEU A 8 -18.53 31.59 -62.34
N ALA A 9 -17.78 32.29 -61.50
CA ALA A 9 -16.37 31.99 -61.24
C ALA A 9 -16.29 30.93 -60.13
N ALA A 10 -15.76 29.75 -60.44
CA ALA A 10 -15.47 28.72 -59.46
C ALA A 10 -14.13 29.01 -58.82
N ALA A 11 -14.14 29.43 -57.55
CA ALA A 11 -12.94 29.49 -56.71
C ALA A 11 -12.72 28.13 -56.03
N GLY A 12 -11.69 27.42 -56.48
CA GLY A 12 -11.24 26.16 -55.84
C GLY A 12 -10.56 26.49 -54.50
N PHE A 13 -11.18 26.09 -53.40
CA PHE A 13 -10.55 26.06 -52.08
C PHE A 13 -9.74 24.77 -51.94
N VAL A 14 -8.40 24.87 -52.01
CA VAL A 14 -7.49 23.81 -51.58
C VAL A 14 -7.40 23.89 -50.06
N ALA A 15 -8.18 23.03 -49.40
CA ALA A 15 -8.05 22.81 -47.96
C ALA A 15 -6.83 21.93 -47.68
N CYS A 16 -5.66 22.55 -47.38
CA CYS A 16 -4.53 21.84 -46.80
C CYS A 16 -4.91 21.39 -45.38
N GLY A 17 -5.30 20.13 -45.27
CA GLY A 17 -5.54 19.46 -43.99
C GLY A 17 -4.23 19.33 -43.21
N GLN A 18 -3.94 20.26 -42.30
CA GLN A 18 -2.99 20.04 -41.22
C GLN A 18 -3.63 19.05 -40.25
N MET A 19 -3.37 17.75 -40.45
CA MET A 19 -3.52 16.74 -39.39
C MET A 19 -2.45 17.04 -38.33
N GLY A 20 -2.80 17.93 -37.39
CA GLY A 20 -2.05 18.04 -36.16
C GLY A 20 -2.06 16.67 -35.45
N LEU A 21 -0.90 16.01 -35.40
CA LEU A 21 -0.68 14.94 -34.43
C LEU A 21 -0.86 15.54 -33.05
N MET A 22 -2.08 15.48 -32.54
CA MET A 22 -2.29 15.62 -31.10
C MET A 22 -1.52 14.46 -30.49
N ALA A 23 -0.34 14.73 -29.92
CA ALA A 23 0.35 13.83 -29.05
C ALA A 23 -0.66 13.45 -27.96
N GLN A 24 -1.21 12.26 -28.07
CA GLN A 24 -2.11 11.70 -27.08
C GLN A 24 -1.31 11.68 -25.78
N ALA A 25 -1.64 12.58 -24.84
CA ALA A 25 -1.02 12.59 -23.53
C ALA A 25 -1.21 11.17 -22.98
N SER A 26 -0.11 10.40 -22.91
CA SER A 26 -0.12 9.03 -22.42
C SER A 26 -0.84 9.03 -21.10
N ALA A 27 -1.94 8.27 -21.01
CA ALA A 27 -2.74 8.20 -19.79
C ALA A 27 -1.82 7.79 -18.64
N ARG A 28 -1.73 8.62 -17.60
CA ARG A 28 -0.87 8.33 -16.45
C ARG A 28 -1.48 7.20 -15.65
N ILE A 29 -0.66 6.18 -15.35
CA ILE A 29 -1.01 5.12 -14.40
C ILE A 29 -1.32 5.76 -13.04
N THR A 30 -2.45 5.41 -12.45
CA THR A 30 -2.81 5.86 -11.11
C THR A 30 -2.29 4.86 -10.06
N LEU A 31 -1.49 5.35 -9.10
CA LEU A 31 -1.01 4.58 -7.96
C LEU A 31 -1.64 5.12 -6.67
N GLY A 32 -2.54 4.34 -6.07
CA GLY A 32 -3.15 4.62 -4.78
C GLY A 32 -2.17 4.38 -3.64
N LEU A 33 -2.25 5.24 -2.62
CA LEU A 33 -1.51 5.10 -1.36
C LEU A 33 -2.27 5.79 -0.22
N SER A 34 -1.98 5.41 1.00
CA SER A 34 -2.50 5.99 2.23
C SER A 34 -1.36 6.33 3.20
N ASP A 35 -1.67 6.57 4.45
CA ASP A 35 -0.78 7.12 5.48
C ASP A 35 0.29 6.16 6.03
N TRP A 36 0.44 4.96 5.47
CA TRP A 36 1.51 4.04 5.87
C TRP A 36 2.90 4.64 5.61
N PRO A 37 3.81 4.67 6.62
CA PRO A 37 5.12 5.31 6.49
C PRO A 37 5.95 4.82 5.30
N GLY A 38 5.90 3.52 4.99
CA GLY A 38 6.61 2.94 3.86
C GLY A 38 6.10 3.46 2.51
N TRP A 39 4.77 3.65 2.36
CA TRP A 39 4.17 4.10 1.09
C TRP A 39 4.33 5.61 0.86
N VAL A 40 4.38 6.41 1.91
CA VAL A 40 4.66 7.86 1.83
C VAL A 40 6.03 8.12 1.18
N ALA A 41 6.93 7.14 1.17
CA ALA A 41 8.21 7.19 0.45
C ALA A 41 8.06 7.45 -1.07
N TRP A 42 6.91 7.18 -1.68
CA TRP A 42 6.66 7.54 -3.08
C TRP A 42 6.70 9.05 -3.33
N TYR A 43 6.42 9.88 -2.33
CA TYR A 43 6.59 11.33 -2.44
C TYR A 43 8.06 11.76 -2.56
N VAL A 44 9.00 10.96 -2.03
CA VAL A 44 10.43 11.16 -2.30
C VAL A 44 10.74 10.87 -3.76
N ALA A 45 10.15 9.80 -4.34
CA ALA A 45 10.31 9.50 -5.77
C ALA A 45 9.77 10.65 -6.65
N GLN A 46 8.64 11.22 -6.28
CA GLN A 46 8.02 12.35 -6.98
C GLN A 46 8.85 13.62 -6.83
N HIS A 47 9.23 13.99 -5.60
CA HIS A 47 9.99 15.21 -5.28
C HIS A 47 11.35 15.23 -5.99
N ASN A 48 12.07 14.12 -5.98
CA ASN A 48 13.40 13.99 -6.61
C ASN A 48 13.32 13.73 -8.12
N GLY A 49 12.13 13.70 -8.71
CA GLY A 49 11.94 13.48 -10.14
C GLY A 49 12.29 12.05 -10.60
N TYR A 50 12.38 11.06 -9.70
CA TYR A 50 12.76 9.69 -10.06
C TYR A 50 11.72 9.03 -10.94
N LEU A 51 10.42 9.30 -10.76
CA LEU A 51 9.37 8.79 -11.65
C LEU A 51 9.65 9.19 -13.10
N LYS A 52 9.86 10.49 -13.35
CA LYS A 52 10.21 11.02 -14.67
C LYS A 52 11.53 10.47 -15.19
N LYS A 53 12.58 10.45 -14.34
CA LYS A 53 13.93 9.99 -14.70
C LYS A 53 13.94 8.57 -15.23
N TYR A 54 13.11 7.69 -14.66
CA TYR A 54 13.05 6.28 -15.05
C TYR A 54 11.89 5.95 -16.00
N GLY A 55 11.20 6.97 -16.53
CA GLY A 55 10.14 6.80 -17.52
C GLY A 55 8.86 6.19 -16.96
N ALA A 56 8.58 6.37 -15.67
CA ALA A 56 7.32 5.96 -15.06
C ALA A 56 6.29 7.09 -15.16
N HIS A 57 5.32 6.95 -16.06
CA HIS A 57 4.22 7.91 -16.21
C HIS A 57 3.12 7.62 -15.19
N VAL A 58 3.41 7.91 -13.92
CA VAL A 58 2.56 7.59 -12.76
C VAL A 58 2.06 8.85 -12.08
N ARG A 59 0.81 8.83 -11.64
CA ARG A 59 0.18 9.83 -10.76
C ARG A 59 -0.16 9.18 -9.43
N LEU A 60 0.36 9.74 -8.34
CA LEU A 60 0.02 9.32 -6.98
C LEU A 60 -1.40 9.79 -6.63
N VAL A 61 -2.20 8.92 -6.01
CA VAL A 61 -3.57 9.20 -5.58
C VAL A 61 -3.66 8.88 -4.10
N TRP A 62 -3.89 9.92 -3.29
CA TRP A 62 -4.04 9.77 -1.85
C TRP A 62 -5.43 9.26 -1.47
N PHE A 63 -5.47 8.31 -0.54
CA PHE A 63 -6.69 7.81 0.07
C PHE A 63 -6.63 8.00 1.59
N PRO A 64 -7.56 8.76 2.18
CA PRO A 64 -7.63 8.95 3.64
C PRO A 64 -7.97 7.66 4.41
N SER A 65 -8.60 6.70 3.75
CA SER A 65 -8.88 5.37 4.29
C SER A 65 -8.19 4.31 3.44
N TYR A 66 -7.41 3.48 4.07
CA TYR A 66 -6.64 2.42 3.43
C TYR A 66 -7.54 1.43 2.68
N MET A 67 -8.55 0.87 3.33
CA MET A 67 -9.43 -0.12 2.71
C MET A 67 -10.20 0.43 1.50
N THR A 68 -10.52 1.74 1.49
CA THR A 68 -11.11 2.38 0.31
C THR A 68 -10.16 2.33 -0.91
N SER A 69 -8.83 2.38 -0.70
CA SER A 69 -7.85 2.23 -1.79
C SER A 69 -7.81 0.80 -2.34
N VAL A 70 -7.88 -0.21 -1.47
CA VAL A 70 -7.94 -1.65 -1.84
C VAL A 70 -9.20 -1.95 -2.66
N GLU A 71 -10.34 -1.40 -2.23
CA GLU A 71 -11.60 -1.50 -2.97
C GLU A 71 -11.54 -0.78 -4.32
N ALA A 72 -10.91 0.41 -4.38
CA ALA A 72 -10.75 1.17 -5.62
C ALA A 72 -9.94 0.40 -6.67
N LEU A 73 -8.86 -0.29 -6.27
CA LEU A 73 -8.10 -1.18 -7.16
C LEU A 73 -8.96 -2.35 -7.61
N SER A 74 -9.63 -3.03 -6.70
CA SER A 74 -10.47 -4.20 -6.99
C SER A 74 -11.63 -3.87 -7.95
N ALA A 75 -12.20 -2.68 -7.81
CA ALA A 75 -13.26 -2.14 -8.67
C ALA A 75 -12.73 -1.54 -9.99
N GLY A 76 -11.41 -1.50 -10.20
CA GLY A 76 -10.80 -0.93 -11.41
C GLY A 76 -10.85 0.60 -11.49
N ARG A 77 -11.09 1.30 -10.39
CA ARG A 77 -11.12 2.78 -10.32
C ARG A 77 -9.72 3.40 -10.30
N ILE A 78 -8.70 2.63 -9.89
CA ILE A 78 -7.28 2.95 -10.00
C ILE A 78 -6.52 1.80 -10.66
N ASP A 79 -5.32 2.06 -11.17
CA ASP A 79 -4.54 1.10 -11.95
C ASP A 79 -3.61 0.25 -11.10
N ALA A 80 -3.09 0.84 -10.03
CA ALA A 80 -2.22 0.21 -9.05
C ALA A 80 -2.50 0.77 -7.65
N ASN A 81 -2.14 0.02 -6.61
CA ASN A 81 -2.30 0.41 -5.22
C ASN A 81 -1.13 -0.08 -4.38
N CYS A 82 -0.75 0.68 -3.36
CA CYS A 82 0.06 0.22 -2.26
C CYS A 82 -0.83 -0.47 -1.24
N GLN A 83 -0.56 -1.75 -0.93
CA GLN A 83 -1.38 -2.53 0.00
C GLN A 83 -0.63 -3.72 0.58
N ALA A 84 -1.06 -4.21 1.74
CA ALA A 84 -0.48 -5.38 2.38
C ALA A 84 -0.82 -6.67 1.62
N LEU A 85 0.01 -7.70 1.79
CA LEU A 85 -0.21 -9.01 1.17
C LEU A 85 -1.54 -9.62 1.60
N ILE A 86 -1.90 -9.52 2.87
CA ILE A 86 -3.13 -10.12 3.38
C ILE A 86 -4.37 -9.57 2.66
N ASP A 87 -4.41 -8.26 2.43
CA ASP A 87 -5.54 -7.57 1.77
C ASP A 87 -5.54 -7.82 0.26
N THR A 88 -4.46 -8.40 -0.27
CA THR A 88 -4.32 -8.81 -1.67
C THR A 88 -4.87 -10.22 -1.92
N ILE A 89 -4.82 -11.11 -0.92
CA ILE A 89 -5.19 -12.53 -1.08
C ILE A 89 -6.69 -12.72 -1.35
N ALA A 90 -7.56 -12.05 -0.60
CA ALA A 90 -9.01 -12.22 -0.77
C ALA A 90 -9.51 -11.76 -2.16
N PRO A 91 -9.10 -10.60 -2.71
CA PRO A 91 -9.36 -10.24 -4.11
C PRO A 91 -8.88 -11.30 -5.11
N ILE A 92 -7.67 -11.86 -4.92
CA ILE A 92 -7.12 -12.89 -5.82
C ILE A 92 -7.97 -14.17 -5.78
N VAL A 93 -8.37 -14.62 -4.58
CA VAL A 93 -9.26 -15.79 -4.43
C VAL A 93 -10.61 -15.55 -5.12
N ARG A 94 -11.12 -14.31 -5.09
CA ARG A 94 -12.31 -13.89 -5.85
C ARG A 94 -12.04 -13.65 -7.34
N LYS A 95 -10.82 -14.00 -7.83
CA LYS A 95 -10.39 -13.89 -9.23
C LYS A 95 -10.37 -12.46 -9.78
N VAL A 96 -10.17 -11.47 -8.92
CA VAL A 96 -9.86 -10.10 -9.37
C VAL A 96 -8.52 -10.16 -10.12
N PRO A 97 -8.45 -9.66 -11.39
CA PRO A 97 -7.27 -9.82 -12.24
C PRO A 97 -6.18 -8.78 -11.88
N ILE A 98 -5.52 -9.00 -10.74
CA ILE A 98 -4.43 -8.15 -10.22
C ILE A 98 -3.11 -8.93 -10.15
N LYS A 99 -1.99 -8.22 -10.15
CA LYS A 99 -0.63 -8.73 -10.04
C LYS A 99 0.15 -7.97 -8.98
N VAL A 100 0.93 -8.69 -8.18
CA VAL A 100 1.96 -8.10 -7.33
C VAL A 100 3.19 -7.83 -8.20
N ILE A 101 3.66 -6.60 -8.23
CA ILE A 101 4.76 -6.15 -9.11
C ILE A 101 6.00 -5.68 -8.35
N LEU A 102 5.87 -5.38 -7.04
CA LEU A 102 6.95 -4.87 -6.21
C LEU A 102 6.63 -5.12 -4.73
N VAL A 103 7.64 -5.38 -3.91
CA VAL A 103 7.56 -5.26 -2.45
C VAL A 103 8.16 -3.92 -2.06
N THR A 104 7.38 -3.08 -1.40
CA THR A 104 7.86 -1.79 -0.90
C THR A 104 8.65 -1.96 0.38
N ASP A 105 8.08 -2.69 1.32
CA ASP A 105 8.66 -2.84 2.65
C ASP A 105 8.04 -4.03 3.42
N ASN A 106 8.43 -4.14 4.66
CA ASN A 106 7.84 -5.04 5.64
C ASN A 106 7.77 -4.31 6.97
N SER A 107 6.64 -4.40 7.65
CA SER A 107 6.49 -3.85 8.98
C SER A 107 7.37 -4.61 9.99
N ALA A 108 8.01 -3.86 10.87
CA ALA A 108 8.92 -4.34 11.90
C ALA A 108 8.80 -3.49 13.18
N GLY A 109 7.56 -3.29 13.64
CA GLY A 109 7.20 -2.50 14.82
C GLY A 109 6.23 -1.35 14.55
N ASN A 110 5.82 -1.14 13.30
CA ASN A 110 4.93 -0.04 12.92
C ASN A 110 3.44 -0.38 12.88
N ASP A 111 3.08 -1.63 13.16
CA ASP A 111 1.71 -2.06 13.43
C ASP A 111 1.65 -2.58 14.86
N ALA A 112 0.60 -2.25 15.59
CA ALA A 112 0.48 -2.58 17.00
C ALA A 112 -0.97 -2.75 17.46
N LEU A 113 -1.16 -3.73 18.35
CA LEU A 113 -2.28 -3.76 19.27
C LEU A 113 -1.96 -2.83 20.44
N MET A 114 -2.50 -1.63 20.41
CA MET A 114 -2.39 -0.64 21.47
C MET A 114 -3.45 -0.86 22.52
N VAL A 115 -3.09 -0.67 23.80
CA VAL A 115 -4.03 -0.77 24.92
C VAL A 115 -3.98 0.49 25.79
N ASN A 116 -5.05 0.78 26.49
CA ASN A 116 -5.06 1.87 27.49
C ASN A 116 -4.13 1.54 28.66
N ASN A 117 -3.82 2.55 29.47
CA ASN A 117 -2.82 2.45 30.53
C ASN A 117 -3.20 1.54 31.72
N THR A 118 -4.41 0.96 31.74
CA THR A 118 -4.85 0.04 32.80
C THR A 118 -4.63 -1.43 32.43
N ILE A 119 -4.32 -1.72 31.16
CA ILE A 119 -4.11 -3.08 30.64
C ILE A 119 -2.61 -3.31 30.45
N HIS A 120 -2.06 -4.34 31.12
CA HIS A 120 -0.64 -4.66 31.08
C HIS A 120 -0.37 -6.12 30.63
N SER A 121 -1.43 -6.86 30.29
CA SER A 121 -1.32 -8.24 29.81
C SER A 121 -2.50 -8.61 28.93
N PHE A 122 -2.36 -9.67 28.14
CA PHE A 122 -3.44 -10.18 27.29
C PHE A 122 -4.66 -10.61 28.11
N ALA A 123 -4.48 -11.17 29.31
CA ALA A 123 -5.58 -11.51 30.21
C ALA A 123 -6.47 -10.30 30.53
N GLY A 124 -5.90 -9.10 30.57
CA GLY A 124 -6.64 -7.85 30.80
C GLY A 124 -7.55 -7.43 29.65
N LEU A 125 -7.39 -8.04 28.46
CA LEU A 125 -8.25 -7.80 27.30
C LEU A 125 -9.55 -8.60 27.36
N LYS A 126 -9.67 -9.61 28.21
CA LYS A 126 -10.85 -10.47 28.26
C LYS A 126 -12.14 -9.67 28.50
N GLY A 127 -13.11 -9.83 27.58
CA GLY A 127 -14.37 -9.08 27.59
C GLY A 127 -14.25 -7.59 27.22
N LYS A 128 -13.09 -7.12 26.74
CA LYS A 128 -12.87 -5.73 26.33
C LYS A 128 -13.14 -5.50 24.87
N SER A 129 -13.43 -4.23 24.52
CA SER A 129 -13.59 -3.81 23.14
C SER A 129 -12.25 -3.42 22.53
N ILE A 130 -11.96 -3.95 21.35
CA ILE A 130 -10.82 -3.63 20.51
C ILE A 130 -11.36 -2.95 19.24
N ALA A 131 -11.02 -1.69 19.00
CA ALA A 131 -11.36 -1.01 17.75
C ALA A 131 -10.32 -1.37 16.68
N VAL A 132 -10.77 -1.77 15.49
CA VAL A 132 -9.89 -2.19 14.41
C VAL A 132 -10.56 -2.01 13.06
N GLU A 133 -9.80 -1.76 12.01
CA GLU A 133 -10.32 -1.83 10.64
C GLU A 133 -10.47 -3.31 10.26
N MET A 134 -11.71 -3.80 10.29
CA MET A 134 -12.01 -5.20 10.03
C MET A 134 -11.63 -5.62 8.60
N ASN A 135 -11.26 -6.88 8.44
CA ASN A 135 -10.77 -7.49 7.21
C ASN A 135 -9.47 -6.85 6.67
N SER A 136 -8.71 -6.18 7.53
CA SER A 136 -7.41 -5.58 7.21
C SER A 136 -6.26 -6.26 7.92
N ILE A 137 -5.09 -5.74 7.66
CA ILE A 137 -3.83 -6.14 8.28
C ILE A 137 -3.87 -6.03 9.81
N GLU A 138 -4.57 -5.02 10.36
CA GLU A 138 -4.64 -4.82 11.80
C GLU A 138 -5.44 -5.91 12.50
N GLU A 139 -6.58 -6.31 11.93
CA GLU A 139 -7.31 -7.48 12.47
C GLU A 139 -6.43 -8.73 12.45
N TYR A 140 -5.62 -8.92 11.37
CA TYR A 140 -4.69 -10.04 11.27
C TYR A 140 -3.65 -10.03 12.38
N LEU A 141 -3.04 -8.87 12.64
CA LEU A 141 -2.06 -8.71 13.71
C LEU A 141 -2.69 -8.97 15.07
N ASP A 142 -3.85 -8.36 15.34
CA ASP A 142 -4.57 -8.48 16.61
C ASP A 142 -4.97 -9.93 16.90
N VAL A 143 -5.55 -10.62 15.90
CA VAL A 143 -5.93 -12.03 16.05
C VAL A 143 -4.70 -12.93 16.21
N THR A 144 -3.61 -12.63 15.50
CA THR A 144 -2.34 -13.35 15.67
C THR A 144 -1.82 -13.19 17.10
N ALA A 145 -1.80 -11.95 17.59
CA ALA A 145 -1.36 -11.64 18.95
C ALA A 145 -2.22 -12.36 20.02
N LEU A 146 -3.55 -12.31 19.89
CA LEU A 146 -4.45 -13.03 20.76
C LEU A 146 -4.13 -14.54 20.77
N HIS A 147 -3.95 -15.12 19.59
CA HIS A 147 -3.70 -16.56 19.43
C HIS A 147 -2.36 -17.00 20.04
N GLU A 148 -1.29 -16.22 19.87
CA GLU A 148 0.02 -16.46 20.46
C GLU A 148 -0.03 -16.43 22.00
N HIS A 149 -1.00 -15.70 22.56
CA HIS A 149 -1.24 -15.61 24.01
C HIS A 149 -2.43 -16.45 24.50
N HIS A 150 -2.78 -17.50 23.76
CA HIS A 150 -3.83 -18.48 24.11
C HIS A 150 -5.23 -17.86 24.30
N MET A 151 -5.52 -16.77 23.58
CA MET A 151 -6.84 -16.15 23.52
C MET A 151 -7.47 -16.35 22.13
N GLY A 152 -8.79 -16.38 22.09
CA GLY A 152 -9.56 -16.43 20.85
C GLY A 152 -10.29 -15.11 20.57
N VAL A 153 -10.80 -14.96 19.34
CA VAL A 153 -11.63 -13.82 18.95
C VAL A 153 -12.91 -13.68 19.80
N SER A 154 -13.39 -14.77 20.39
CA SER A 154 -14.56 -14.80 21.29
C SER A 154 -14.26 -14.24 22.69
N ASP A 155 -12.99 -14.06 23.05
CA ASP A 155 -12.60 -13.51 24.35
C ASP A 155 -12.65 -11.98 24.38
N VAL A 156 -12.84 -11.32 23.24
CA VAL A 156 -12.84 -9.87 23.08
C VAL A 156 -14.01 -9.40 22.20
N HIS A 157 -14.25 -8.10 22.12
CA HIS A 157 -15.28 -7.51 21.25
C HIS A 157 -14.63 -6.62 20.20
N PHE A 158 -14.47 -7.11 18.97
CA PHE A 158 -14.01 -6.28 17.87
C PHE A 158 -15.07 -5.26 17.43
N VAL A 159 -14.64 -4.00 17.26
CA VAL A 159 -15.47 -2.88 16.79
C VAL A 159 -14.86 -2.34 15.51
N ASN A 160 -15.61 -2.43 14.40
CA ASN A 160 -15.12 -1.99 13.10
C ASN A 160 -15.05 -0.47 13.00
N MET A 161 -13.84 0.06 12.83
CA MET A 161 -13.55 1.48 12.61
C MET A 161 -12.34 1.60 11.69
N SER A 162 -12.26 2.69 10.91
CA SER A 162 -11.00 3.02 10.23
C SER A 162 -9.88 3.25 11.26
N THR A 163 -8.63 2.99 10.89
CA THR A 163 -7.48 3.05 11.81
C THR A 163 -7.39 4.37 12.56
N GLY A 164 -7.61 5.52 11.88
CA GLY A 164 -7.65 6.82 12.55
C GLY A 164 -8.76 6.97 13.58
N ASN A 165 -9.96 6.41 13.29
CA ASN A 165 -11.07 6.40 14.24
C ASN A 165 -10.82 5.44 15.41
N SER A 166 -10.15 4.31 15.17
CA SER A 166 -9.74 3.36 16.22
C SER A 166 -8.78 4.02 17.21
N ALA A 167 -7.77 4.75 16.71
CA ALA A 167 -6.87 5.54 17.53
C ALA A 167 -7.61 6.61 18.35
N ALA A 168 -8.52 7.35 17.73
CA ALA A 168 -9.33 8.37 18.41
C ALA A 168 -10.25 7.75 19.48
N ALA A 169 -10.81 6.56 19.23
CA ALA A 169 -11.63 5.85 20.19
C ALA A 169 -10.83 5.41 21.43
N LEU A 170 -9.58 4.94 21.25
CA LEU A 170 -8.68 4.61 22.36
C LEU A 170 -8.26 5.87 23.12
N ILE A 171 -7.85 6.94 22.43
CA ILE A 171 -7.47 8.22 23.05
C ILE A 171 -8.58 8.80 23.93
N THR A 172 -9.84 8.66 23.50
CA THR A 172 -11.00 9.17 24.23
C THR A 172 -11.59 8.16 25.24
N GLY A 173 -10.97 6.99 25.43
CA GLY A 173 -11.40 5.96 26.37
C GLY A 173 -12.70 5.24 26.00
N ARG A 174 -13.14 5.35 24.75
CA ARG A 174 -14.36 4.65 24.26
C ARG A 174 -14.15 3.17 24.05
N VAL A 175 -12.90 2.74 23.83
CA VAL A 175 -12.47 1.35 23.72
C VAL A 175 -11.27 1.11 24.63
N ALA A 176 -11.02 -0.14 24.99
CA ALA A 176 -9.91 -0.54 25.83
C ALA A 176 -8.61 -0.76 25.05
N ALA A 177 -8.73 -1.10 23.76
CA ALA A 177 -7.62 -1.38 22.87
C ALA A 177 -7.95 -0.94 21.43
N ALA A 178 -6.91 -0.79 20.61
CA ALA A 178 -7.02 -0.49 19.19
C ALA A 178 -5.89 -1.13 18.38
N GLY A 179 -6.23 -1.80 17.28
CA GLY A 179 -5.31 -2.21 16.24
C GLY A 179 -5.02 -1.03 15.33
N VAL A 180 -3.75 -0.59 15.28
CA VAL A 180 -3.34 0.63 14.57
C VAL A 180 -1.90 0.55 14.10
N TRP A 181 -1.60 1.31 13.04
CA TRP A 181 -0.22 1.53 12.56
C TRP A 181 0.27 2.96 12.81
N ASN A 182 1.56 3.21 12.55
CA ASN A 182 2.07 4.59 12.52
C ASN A 182 1.53 5.36 11.30
N PRO A 183 1.10 6.63 11.46
CA PRO A 183 1.41 7.52 12.60
C PRO A 183 0.45 7.46 13.81
N TRP A 184 -0.54 6.59 13.79
CA TRP A 184 -1.58 6.56 14.83
C TRP A 184 -1.05 6.05 16.18
N ILE A 185 -0.09 5.10 16.18
CA ILE A 185 0.63 4.66 17.38
C ILE A 185 1.23 5.88 18.08
N GLN A 186 2.02 6.69 17.36
CA GLN A 186 2.66 7.88 17.93
C GLN A 186 1.66 8.92 18.40
N ARG A 187 0.50 9.06 17.72
CA ARG A 187 -0.56 9.97 18.16
C ARG A 187 -1.19 9.53 19.49
N ILE A 188 -1.35 8.22 19.72
CA ILE A 188 -1.82 7.66 21.00
C ILE A 188 -0.78 7.90 22.10
N GLU A 189 0.50 7.61 21.83
CA GLU A 189 1.60 7.78 22.77
C GLU A 189 1.82 9.24 23.14
N ALA A 190 1.79 10.16 22.18
CA ALA A 190 1.90 11.60 22.41
C ALA A 190 0.79 12.16 23.32
N ARG A 191 -0.40 11.53 23.31
CA ARG A 191 -1.51 11.83 24.22
C ARG A 191 -1.45 11.07 25.55
N ARG A 192 -0.43 10.22 25.74
CA ARG A 192 -0.30 9.33 26.91
C ARG A 192 -1.57 8.50 27.15
N ALA A 193 -2.27 8.13 26.07
CA ALA A 193 -3.55 7.45 26.15
C ALA A 193 -3.43 5.92 26.15
N GLY A 194 -2.24 5.39 25.88
CA GLY A 194 -1.99 3.95 25.84
C GLY A 194 -0.54 3.62 25.46
N HIS A 195 -0.27 2.34 25.39
CA HIS A 195 1.02 1.76 25.02
C HIS A 195 0.81 0.50 24.19
N PRO A 196 1.81 0.04 23.42
CA PRO A 196 1.72 -1.21 22.66
C PRO A 196 1.73 -2.43 23.60
N LEU A 197 0.78 -3.33 23.43
CA LEU A 197 0.79 -4.65 24.06
C LEU A 197 1.46 -5.70 23.17
N PHE A 198 1.32 -5.54 21.85
CA PHE A 198 1.95 -6.37 20.83
C PHE A 198 2.26 -5.52 19.59
N THR A 199 3.36 -5.84 18.90
CA THR A 199 3.74 -5.13 17.66
C THR A 199 4.19 -6.10 16.59
N SER A 200 4.23 -5.65 15.35
CA SER A 200 4.75 -6.43 14.21
C SER A 200 6.23 -6.81 14.34
N ALA A 201 7.00 -6.19 15.25
CA ALA A 201 8.37 -6.60 15.55
C ALA A 201 8.44 -8.00 16.19
N GLN A 202 7.37 -8.42 16.89
CA GLN A 202 7.25 -9.75 17.52
C GLN A 202 6.80 -10.81 16.51
N ALA A 203 6.28 -10.39 15.32
CA ALA A 203 5.86 -11.27 14.23
C ALA A 203 6.61 -10.94 12.92
N PRO A 204 7.96 -11.13 12.85
CA PRO A 204 8.77 -10.70 11.72
C PRO A 204 8.37 -11.41 10.42
N GLY A 205 8.19 -10.63 9.36
CA GLY A 205 7.78 -11.15 8.04
C GLY A 205 6.27 -11.36 7.87
N LEU A 206 5.46 -11.07 8.89
CA LEU A 206 4.02 -11.22 8.85
C LEU A 206 3.37 -10.25 7.85
N ILE A 207 3.89 -9.02 7.75
CA ILE A 207 3.28 -7.90 7.04
C ILE A 207 4.20 -7.40 5.92
N PRO A 208 4.26 -8.08 4.76
CA PRO A 208 4.88 -7.50 3.58
C PRO A 208 3.92 -6.55 2.87
N ASP A 209 4.43 -5.36 2.54
CA ASP A 209 3.76 -4.30 1.81
C ASP A 209 4.17 -4.28 0.34
N LEU A 210 3.20 -4.06 -0.53
CA LEU A 210 3.30 -4.34 -1.95
C LEU A 210 2.84 -3.16 -2.80
N VAL A 211 3.32 -3.11 -4.04
CA VAL A 211 2.57 -2.48 -5.13
C VAL A 211 1.84 -3.58 -5.89
N VAL A 212 0.53 -3.47 -5.93
CA VAL A 212 -0.37 -4.37 -6.65
C VAL A 212 -1.03 -3.59 -7.78
N ALA A 213 -1.10 -4.17 -8.98
CA ALA A 213 -1.64 -3.49 -10.15
C ALA A 213 -2.59 -4.41 -10.93
N ARG A 214 -3.52 -3.81 -11.67
CA ARG A 214 -4.43 -4.53 -12.57
C ARG A 214 -3.63 -5.23 -13.67
N ALA A 215 -3.89 -6.52 -13.87
CA ALA A 215 -3.12 -7.36 -14.79
C ALA A 215 -3.10 -6.81 -16.24
N ALA A 216 -4.23 -6.30 -16.73
CA ALA A 216 -4.33 -5.69 -18.06
C ALA A 216 -3.47 -4.43 -18.19
N VAL A 217 -3.40 -3.59 -17.11
CA VAL A 217 -2.57 -2.38 -17.10
C VAL A 217 -1.08 -2.75 -17.06
N VAL A 218 -0.70 -3.78 -16.28
CA VAL A 218 0.68 -4.29 -16.27
C VAL A 218 1.10 -4.75 -17.65
N ALA A 219 0.25 -5.50 -18.36
CA ALA A 219 0.53 -5.99 -19.70
C ALA A 219 0.69 -4.84 -20.71
N ALA A 220 -0.18 -3.82 -20.65
CA ALA A 220 -0.18 -2.70 -21.58
C ALA A 220 0.97 -1.69 -21.30
N HIS A 221 1.39 -1.54 -20.04
CA HIS A 221 2.32 -0.51 -19.59
C HIS A 221 3.55 -1.08 -18.89
N LYS A 222 4.06 -2.21 -19.33
CA LYS A 222 5.19 -2.92 -18.70
C LYS A 222 6.41 -2.03 -18.50
N LYS A 223 6.73 -1.17 -19.48
CA LYS A 223 7.88 -0.24 -19.39
C LYS A 223 7.72 0.77 -18.24
N ASP A 224 6.51 1.30 -18.04
CA ASP A 224 6.22 2.23 -16.95
C ASP A 224 6.38 1.55 -15.58
N PHE A 225 5.93 0.30 -15.42
CA PHE A 225 6.10 -0.45 -14.18
C PHE A 225 7.55 -0.83 -13.90
N VAL A 226 8.36 -1.13 -14.93
CA VAL A 226 9.81 -1.29 -14.77
C VAL A 226 10.45 0.02 -14.32
N GLY A 227 10.04 1.15 -14.92
CA GLY A 227 10.45 2.49 -14.51
C GLY A 227 10.06 2.80 -13.07
N LEU A 228 8.83 2.44 -12.66
CA LEU A 228 8.33 2.60 -11.29
C LEU A 228 9.20 1.83 -10.29
N ALA A 229 9.53 0.57 -10.57
CA ALA A 229 10.40 -0.23 -9.71
C ALA A 229 11.84 0.38 -9.61
N LYS A 230 12.40 0.89 -10.73
CA LYS A 230 13.69 1.62 -10.71
C LYS A 230 13.62 2.89 -9.87
N ALA A 231 12.52 3.64 -9.99
CA ALA A 231 12.27 4.84 -9.18
C ALA A 231 12.20 4.49 -7.69
N TRP A 232 11.51 3.41 -7.34
CA TRP A 232 11.46 2.90 -5.97
C TRP A 232 12.86 2.54 -5.43
N PHE A 233 13.67 1.81 -6.19
CA PHE A 233 15.02 1.45 -5.77
C PHE A 233 15.93 2.68 -5.56
N ALA A 234 15.77 3.71 -6.40
CA ALA A 234 16.45 4.98 -6.21
C ALA A 234 15.97 5.70 -4.95
N THR A 235 14.66 5.68 -4.69
CA THR A 235 14.04 6.23 -3.48
C THR A 235 14.59 5.59 -2.21
N VAL A 236 14.64 4.26 -2.16
CA VAL A 236 15.18 3.52 -1.00
C VAL A 236 16.65 3.87 -0.77
N ARG A 237 17.46 3.98 -1.84
CA ARG A 237 18.86 4.42 -1.71
C ARG A 237 18.96 5.84 -1.17
N PHE A 238 18.12 6.76 -1.66
CA PHE A 238 18.10 8.15 -1.20
C PHE A 238 17.72 8.24 0.29
N ILE A 239 16.67 7.53 0.71
CA ILE A 239 16.23 7.52 2.11
C ILE A 239 17.36 7.04 3.03
N LYS A 240 18.09 5.98 2.63
CA LYS A 240 19.21 5.45 3.41
C LYS A 240 20.38 6.42 3.48
N ALA A 241 20.69 7.12 2.38
CA ALA A 241 21.81 8.07 2.33
C ALA A 241 21.47 9.43 2.96
N HIS A 242 20.21 9.84 2.92
CA HIS A 242 19.76 11.17 3.33
C HIS A 242 18.49 11.12 4.21
N PRO A 243 18.51 10.39 5.35
CA PRO A 243 17.30 10.10 6.14
C PRO A 243 16.60 11.37 6.64
N ARG A 244 17.35 12.39 7.08
CA ARG A 244 16.78 13.67 7.53
C ARG A 244 16.09 14.45 6.41
N GLN A 245 16.65 14.41 5.20
CA GLN A 245 16.06 15.08 4.04
C GLN A 245 14.82 14.34 3.57
N ALA A 246 14.87 13.01 3.53
CA ALA A 246 13.73 12.18 3.21
C ALA A 246 12.56 12.41 4.19
N ALA A 247 12.83 12.45 5.49
CA ALA A 247 11.82 12.73 6.50
C ALA A 247 11.17 14.12 6.30
N ARG A 248 11.93 15.16 5.93
CA ARG A 248 11.38 16.50 5.60
C ARG A 248 10.42 16.47 4.40
N ILE A 249 10.67 15.60 3.42
CA ILE A 249 9.79 15.45 2.25
C ILE A 249 8.52 14.70 2.63
N MET A 250 8.63 13.64 3.43
CA MET A 250 7.55 12.71 3.73
C MET A 250 6.59 13.19 4.82
N ALA A 251 7.12 13.77 5.90
CA ALA A 251 6.37 14.11 7.11
C ALA A 251 5.12 15.00 6.88
N PRO A 252 5.15 16.03 6.00
CA PRO A 252 3.98 16.88 5.76
C PRO A 252 2.77 16.13 5.18
N HIS A 253 2.97 14.98 4.53
CA HIS A 253 1.88 14.21 3.92
C HIS A 253 1.04 13.43 4.94
N VAL A 254 1.51 13.34 6.20
CA VAL A 254 0.84 12.62 7.30
C VAL A 254 0.73 13.50 8.56
N ASP A 255 0.88 14.83 8.41
CA ASP A 255 0.76 15.82 9.48
C ASP A 255 1.70 15.55 10.67
N LEU A 256 2.95 15.15 10.38
CA LEU A 256 3.99 14.92 11.38
C LEU A 256 5.14 15.91 11.22
N THR A 257 5.91 16.08 12.30
CA THR A 257 7.24 16.72 12.19
C THR A 257 8.24 15.73 11.57
N PRO A 258 9.30 16.23 10.90
CA PRO A 258 10.32 15.35 10.33
C PRO A 258 11.00 14.43 11.35
N ALA A 259 11.14 14.85 12.60
CA ALA A 259 11.73 14.03 13.66
C ALA A 259 10.82 12.84 14.01
N VAL A 260 9.55 13.11 14.27
CA VAL A 260 8.53 12.08 14.57
C VAL A 260 8.35 11.13 13.39
N TYR A 261 8.37 11.64 12.15
CA TYR A 261 8.29 10.78 10.97
C TYR A 261 9.50 9.85 10.81
N ALA A 262 10.71 10.36 11.08
CA ALA A 262 11.92 9.55 11.04
C ALA A 262 11.88 8.39 12.05
N GLU A 263 11.30 8.63 13.21
CA GLU A 263 11.03 7.59 14.21
C GLU A 263 10.02 6.56 13.70
N SER A 264 8.87 6.99 13.15
CA SER A 264 7.90 6.09 12.48
C SER A 264 8.55 5.22 11.43
N LEU A 265 9.41 5.80 10.58
CA LEU A 265 10.05 5.06 9.50
C LEU A 265 11.03 3.99 10.00
N SER A 266 11.56 4.11 11.22
CA SER A 266 12.52 3.14 11.80
C SER A 266 11.92 1.74 11.97
N GLY A 267 10.61 1.65 12.21
CA GLY A 267 9.86 0.39 12.26
C GLY A 267 9.45 -0.16 10.88
N THR A 268 9.96 0.42 9.78
CA THR A 268 9.65 -0.01 8.41
C THR A 268 10.92 -0.48 7.71
N ARG A 269 10.97 -1.75 7.31
CA ARG A 269 12.09 -2.31 6.56
C ARG A 269 11.88 -2.13 5.06
N LEU A 270 12.37 -1.02 4.49
CA LEU A 270 12.24 -0.73 3.06
C LEU A 270 13.03 -1.73 2.18
N PHE A 271 12.40 -2.26 1.15
CA PHE A 271 12.97 -3.24 0.22
C PHE A 271 13.55 -2.57 -1.02
N GLY A 272 14.90 -2.53 -1.09
CA GLY A 272 15.63 -2.14 -2.30
C GLY A 272 15.70 -3.27 -3.34
N ALA A 273 16.50 -3.08 -4.40
CA ALA A 273 16.58 -4.00 -5.54
C ALA A 273 16.94 -5.44 -5.15
N HIS A 274 17.97 -5.61 -4.28
CA HIS A 274 18.39 -6.95 -3.86
C HIS A 274 17.27 -7.70 -3.10
N MET A 275 16.68 -7.06 -2.10
CA MET A 275 15.61 -7.68 -1.30
C MET A 275 14.37 -7.98 -2.13
N ASN A 276 14.03 -7.11 -3.08
CA ASN A 276 12.93 -7.37 -4.02
C ASN A 276 13.20 -8.61 -4.89
N ARG A 277 14.41 -8.81 -5.38
CA ARG A 277 14.77 -10.04 -6.12
C ARG A 277 14.60 -11.28 -5.27
N VAL A 278 14.97 -11.23 -3.98
CA VAL A 278 14.78 -12.36 -3.06
C VAL A 278 13.29 -12.59 -2.79
N ALA A 279 12.54 -11.53 -2.51
CA ALA A 279 11.13 -11.63 -2.13
C ALA A 279 10.23 -12.09 -3.28
N MET A 280 10.44 -11.55 -4.49
CA MET A 280 9.56 -11.78 -5.64
C MET A 280 9.83 -13.08 -6.41
N ASN A 281 10.93 -13.77 -6.13
CA ASN A 281 11.26 -15.04 -6.78
C ASN A 281 11.04 -16.23 -5.83
N PRO A 282 10.72 -17.42 -6.37
CA PRO A 282 10.61 -18.64 -5.57
C PRO A 282 11.93 -18.93 -4.84
N GLY A 283 11.85 -19.26 -3.58
CA GLY A 283 13.03 -19.59 -2.75
C GLY A 283 12.68 -19.90 -1.31
N GLY A 284 13.64 -20.46 -0.57
CA GLY A 284 13.46 -20.83 0.85
C GLY A 284 13.65 -19.66 1.83
N SER A 285 13.91 -18.44 1.35
CA SER A 285 14.09 -17.27 2.22
C SER A 285 12.81 -16.97 3.00
N PRO A 286 12.90 -16.65 4.30
CA PRO A 286 11.77 -16.14 5.08
C PRO A 286 11.16 -14.85 4.49
N ALA A 287 11.95 -14.07 3.73
CA ALA A 287 11.49 -12.88 3.04
C ALA A 287 10.76 -13.17 1.71
N SER A 288 10.63 -14.44 1.30
CA SER A 288 9.96 -14.79 0.05
C SER A 288 8.45 -14.62 0.17
N LEU A 289 7.84 -13.84 -0.74
CA LEU A 289 6.38 -13.70 -0.84
C LEU A 289 5.65 -15.02 -1.09
N TYR A 290 6.35 -16.01 -1.65
CA TYR A 290 5.79 -17.34 -1.84
C TYR A 290 5.48 -18.00 -0.51
N ASN A 291 6.40 -17.90 0.46
CA ASN A 291 6.21 -18.42 1.81
C ASN A 291 5.18 -17.57 2.57
N SER A 292 5.28 -16.25 2.53
CA SER A 292 4.31 -15.36 3.17
C SER A 292 2.89 -15.60 2.65
N THR A 293 2.72 -15.79 1.33
CA THR A 293 1.40 -16.12 0.75
C THR A 293 0.80 -17.39 1.36
N ILE A 294 1.60 -18.45 1.53
CA ILE A 294 1.12 -19.70 2.10
C ILE A 294 0.69 -19.50 3.56
N GLN A 295 1.51 -18.81 4.35
CA GLN A 295 1.22 -18.55 5.77
C GLN A 295 -0.01 -17.66 5.94
N THR A 296 -0.05 -16.53 5.23
CA THR A 296 -1.19 -15.60 5.25
C THR A 296 -2.48 -16.28 4.80
N THR A 297 -2.44 -17.07 3.72
CA THR A 297 -3.64 -17.79 3.25
C THR A 297 -4.10 -18.84 4.24
N ARG A 298 -3.17 -19.53 4.93
CA ARG A 298 -3.54 -20.49 5.99
C ARG A 298 -4.34 -19.79 7.09
N PHE A 299 -3.86 -18.64 7.56
CA PHE A 299 -4.57 -17.82 8.54
C PHE A 299 -5.96 -17.40 8.03
N LEU A 300 -6.03 -16.78 6.83
CA LEU A 300 -7.31 -16.32 6.25
C LEU A 300 -8.34 -17.46 6.10
N ARG A 301 -7.88 -18.70 5.88
CA ARG A 301 -8.75 -19.88 5.85
C ARG A 301 -9.22 -20.29 7.24
N GLN A 302 -8.37 -20.19 8.25
CA GLN A 302 -8.74 -20.49 9.66
C GLN A 302 -9.84 -19.53 10.15
N VAL A 303 -9.72 -18.24 9.84
CA VAL A 303 -10.75 -17.23 10.18
C VAL A 303 -11.89 -17.16 9.16
N LYS A 304 -11.94 -18.09 8.19
CA LYS A 304 -12.99 -18.23 7.17
C LYS A 304 -13.16 -17.02 6.23
N MET A 305 -12.13 -16.19 6.09
CA MET A 305 -12.14 -15.05 5.16
C MET A 305 -11.93 -15.47 3.71
N VAL A 306 -11.22 -16.59 3.48
CA VAL A 306 -11.05 -17.19 2.14
C VAL A 306 -11.26 -18.70 2.20
N ASN A 307 -11.70 -19.29 1.07
CA ASN A 307 -11.97 -20.73 0.94
C ASN A 307 -10.93 -21.49 0.12
N ALA A 308 -9.98 -20.80 -0.50
CA ALA A 308 -8.98 -21.37 -1.38
C ALA A 308 -7.59 -20.78 -1.13
N THR A 309 -6.55 -21.54 -1.50
CA THR A 309 -5.14 -21.06 -1.49
C THR A 309 -4.73 -20.73 -2.92
N PRO A 310 -4.50 -19.45 -3.25
CA PRO A 310 -4.07 -19.10 -4.60
C PRO A 310 -2.61 -19.51 -4.82
N SER A 311 -2.27 -19.92 -6.04
CA SER A 311 -0.87 -20.16 -6.40
C SER A 311 -0.12 -18.82 -6.46
N PRO A 312 0.99 -18.64 -5.72
CA PRO A 312 1.77 -17.41 -5.78
C PRO A 312 2.25 -17.08 -7.19
N ARG A 313 2.60 -18.09 -7.99
CA ARG A 313 3.02 -17.93 -9.40
C ARG A 313 1.93 -17.31 -10.29
N ALA A 314 0.66 -17.45 -9.91
CA ALA A 314 -0.44 -16.91 -10.69
C ALA A 314 -0.56 -15.39 -10.62
N PHE A 315 -0.09 -14.76 -9.52
CA PHE A 315 -0.28 -13.34 -9.29
C PHE A 315 1.01 -12.55 -8.99
N ILE A 316 2.14 -13.19 -8.64
CA ILE A 316 3.42 -12.52 -8.46
C ILE A 316 4.11 -12.38 -9.83
N ASP A 317 4.33 -11.13 -10.29
CA ASP A 317 5.09 -10.83 -11.51
C ASP A 317 6.52 -10.37 -11.16
N ALA A 318 7.42 -11.33 -10.96
CA ALA A 318 8.83 -11.06 -10.72
C ALA A 318 9.55 -10.44 -11.93
N GLY A 319 8.96 -10.51 -13.12
CA GLY A 319 9.57 -9.99 -14.34
C GLY A 319 9.82 -8.49 -14.32
N ILE A 320 8.95 -7.71 -13.64
CA ILE A 320 9.11 -6.27 -13.46
C ILE A 320 10.37 -5.98 -12.62
N VAL A 321 10.46 -6.59 -11.43
CA VAL A 321 11.60 -6.42 -10.51
C VAL A 321 12.91 -6.91 -11.13
N ASN A 322 12.89 -8.09 -11.78
CA ASN A 322 14.08 -8.67 -12.39
C ASN A 322 14.64 -7.80 -13.52
N GLN A 323 13.79 -7.10 -14.29
CA GLN A 323 14.22 -6.13 -15.30
C GLN A 323 14.70 -4.82 -14.67
N ALA A 324 14.05 -4.34 -13.61
CA ALA A 324 14.40 -3.09 -12.95
C ALA A 324 15.71 -3.17 -12.14
N ALA A 325 16.09 -4.34 -11.68
CA ALA A 325 17.26 -4.59 -10.83
C ALA A 325 18.55 -4.95 -11.62
N ARG A 326 18.49 -4.95 -12.95
CA ARG A 326 19.62 -5.03 -13.88
C ARG A 326 20.29 -3.66 -14.04
#